data_9e73b40282dd09b2d696a057aa07d750
#
_entry.id   9e73b40282dd09b2d696a057aa07d750
#
_cell.length_a   1.000
_cell.length_b   1.000
_cell.length_c   1.000
_cell.angle_alpha   90.00
_cell.angle_beta   90.00
_cell.angle_gamma   90.00
#
_symmetry.space_group_name_H-M   'P 1'
#
loop_
_entity.id
_entity.type
_entity.pdbx_description
1 polymer ?
#
loop_
_entity_poly.entity_id
_entity_poly.type
_entity_poly.pdbx_seq_one_letter_code
_entity_poly.pdbx_strand_id
1 'polypeptide(L)'
;MIDSKETVDRDDAIAVHPTSDGWRLTVYVADVASGVALGSDADRKALRRRESAYGGWRGRAKMLPRPVEDRLTLAPGRACPALAVQMKVGRDGSVNHVEVERATVRGALAMDHAEVAAAVRNSDHPLHAGLRQAAAVSEVLLARRREHGALALYDLLSGWATDEDGTVVRLASFERNIAYVIVQECMIAANTALAGWAAERDLPVLFRNHSASKVAPPRDVLLHDLDLAFTARSDARLAALQQRTLMTLRAAEYAPFMGGHWGLNLPGYLHGTSPLRRYADLVVQRIILSHLDKTASPYSADELHAVAQALNDGARQDREAESESRKSVTHSRTRRAAADDSADYSRLDSAAFHAILKRGCKEQIAGPSLVDEATRRAADQNLTSLEQQLVLLVAGGAGWQPARVACLQAIAASPETAVSVLSVHAQVNGCELPEFTVEARGQGHDAVFRAQASWTSGDDQVTGAERSASTKKGARHQAALSLLARLADLPDPSRDLASWDRTGAAPASKALPPAEDRSPVSVLNELEQTRVITGLTYGMSSDGPGHQMVFSCTARADMGGQSLSATASATKKATAKANAADGLLTQIRAARTESHA
;
A
#
# COMPACT_ATOMS: atom_id res chain seq x y z
N MET A 1 10.66 -30.96 -11.91
CA MET A 1 10.16 -30.35 -10.67
C MET A 1 11.06 -29.18 -10.33
N ILE A 2 10.48 -28.05 -10.06
CA ILE A 2 11.21 -26.80 -9.76
C ILE A 2 10.69 -26.28 -8.42
N ASP A 3 11.53 -26.34 -7.39
CA ASP A 3 11.17 -26.01 -6.01
C ASP A 3 12.36 -25.40 -5.26
N SER A 4 12.17 -25.00 -4.00
CA SER A 4 13.31 -24.67 -3.15
C SER A 4 14.10 -25.96 -2.77
N LYS A 5 15.40 -25.82 -2.44
CA LYS A 5 16.24 -26.96 -1.99
C LYS A 5 15.65 -27.73 -0.81
N GLU A 6 14.91 -27.02 0.04
CA GLU A 6 14.35 -27.56 1.28
C GLU A 6 12.97 -28.19 1.08
N THR A 7 12.36 -28.04 -0.11
CA THR A 7 11.03 -28.58 -0.40
C THR A 7 11.07 -30.10 -0.50
N VAL A 8 10.27 -30.77 0.33
CA VAL A 8 10.09 -32.24 0.32
C VAL A 8 8.73 -32.63 -0.26
N ASP A 9 7.75 -31.73 -0.23
CA ASP A 9 6.39 -31.90 -0.74
C ASP A 9 6.27 -31.34 -2.17
N ARG A 10 6.76 -32.13 -3.14
CA ARG A 10 6.69 -31.75 -4.55
C ARG A 10 5.38 -32.21 -5.15
N ASP A 11 4.53 -31.24 -5.42
CA ASP A 11 3.20 -31.44 -6.00
C ASP A 11 3.25 -31.68 -7.51
N ASP A 12 4.15 -30.99 -8.23
CA ASP A 12 4.11 -30.91 -9.68
C ASP A 12 5.45 -31.16 -10.38
N ALA A 13 5.33 -31.56 -11.64
CA ALA A 13 6.44 -31.63 -12.58
C ALA A 13 5.99 -31.12 -13.95
N ILE A 14 6.89 -30.49 -14.67
CA ILE A 14 6.64 -29.85 -15.97
C ILE A 14 7.44 -30.58 -17.05
N ALA A 15 6.79 -30.91 -18.18
CA ALA A 15 7.45 -31.33 -19.40
C ALA A 15 6.99 -30.48 -20.58
N VAL A 16 7.94 -30.01 -21.39
CA VAL A 16 7.68 -29.17 -22.56
C VAL A 16 8.36 -29.79 -23.77
N HIS A 17 7.57 -30.04 -24.81
CA HIS A 17 8.05 -30.55 -26.09
C HIS A 17 7.66 -29.59 -27.20
N PRO A 18 8.62 -29.12 -28.01
CA PRO A 18 8.30 -28.27 -29.16
C PRO A 18 7.51 -29.05 -30.21
N THR A 19 6.59 -28.39 -30.90
CA THR A 19 5.81 -28.88 -32.03
C THR A 19 6.00 -27.95 -33.24
N SER A 20 5.45 -28.28 -34.41
CA SER A 20 5.54 -27.43 -35.58
C SER A 20 4.91 -26.04 -35.39
N ASP A 21 3.85 -25.97 -34.57
CA ASP A 21 2.98 -24.80 -34.35
C ASP A 21 3.06 -24.20 -32.96
N GLY A 22 3.93 -24.71 -32.12
CA GLY A 22 4.12 -24.23 -30.74
C GLY A 22 4.74 -25.27 -29.83
N TRP A 23 4.04 -25.62 -28.77
CA TRP A 23 4.53 -26.57 -27.75
C TRP A 23 3.41 -27.51 -27.27
N ARG A 24 3.81 -28.70 -26.87
CA ARG A 24 3.05 -29.57 -25.99
C ARG A 24 3.58 -29.39 -24.57
N LEU A 25 2.78 -28.72 -23.73
CA LEU A 25 3.02 -28.53 -22.32
C LEU A 25 2.27 -29.59 -21.54
N THR A 26 2.95 -30.34 -20.68
CA THR A 26 2.32 -31.28 -19.75
C THR A 26 2.72 -30.92 -18.32
N VAL A 27 1.71 -30.70 -17.48
CA VAL A 27 1.86 -30.54 -16.04
C VAL A 27 1.41 -31.83 -15.38
N TYR A 28 2.32 -32.49 -14.67
CA TYR A 28 2.04 -33.69 -13.90
C TYR A 28 1.81 -33.29 -12.45
N VAL A 29 0.70 -33.68 -11.87
CA VAL A 29 0.32 -33.40 -10.48
C VAL A 29 0.32 -34.71 -9.71
N ALA A 30 0.99 -34.75 -8.56
CA ALA A 30 1.03 -35.93 -7.69
C ALA A 30 -0.35 -36.49 -7.42
N ASP A 31 -0.56 -37.80 -7.59
CA ASP A 31 -1.85 -38.45 -7.30
C ASP A 31 -2.02 -38.64 -5.79
N VAL A 32 -2.47 -37.59 -5.14
CA VAL A 32 -2.71 -37.56 -3.69
C VAL A 32 -4.08 -38.16 -3.37
N ALA A 33 -5.05 -37.99 -4.24
CA ALA A 33 -6.42 -38.46 -4.04
C ALA A 33 -6.50 -39.98 -3.94
N SER A 34 -5.71 -40.72 -4.73
CA SER A 34 -5.64 -42.18 -4.62
C SER A 34 -4.99 -42.66 -3.31
N GLY A 35 -4.19 -41.82 -2.67
CA GLY A 35 -3.49 -42.16 -1.43
C GLY A 35 -4.11 -41.65 -0.14
N VAL A 36 -5.11 -40.74 -0.24
CA VAL A 36 -5.84 -40.13 0.88
C VAL A 36 -7.34 -40.37 0.69
N ALA A 37 -7.84 -41.44 1.26
CA ALA A 37 -9.25 -41.80 1.15
C ALA A 37 -10.14 -40.72 1.81
N LEU A 38 -11.26 -40.39 1.17
CA LEU A 38 -12.26 -39.49 1.72
C LEU A 38 -12.76 -39.97 3.08
N GLY A 39 -12.86 -39.08 4.06
CA GLY A 39 -13.27 -39.38 5.43
C GLY A 39 -12.21 -40.13 6.28
N SER A 40 -11.00 -40.38 5.77
CA SER A 40 -9.90 -40.90 6.58
C SER A 40 -9.39 -39.90 7.61
N ASP A 41 -8.58 -40.34 8.58
CA ASP A 41 -7.94 -39.42 9.55
C ASP A 41 -7.03 -38.40 8.88
N ALA A 42 -6.34 -38.79 7.80
CA ALA A 42 -5.50 -37.90 7.00
C ALA A 42 -6.36 -36.84 6.30
N ASP A 43 -7.49 -37.23 5.72
CA ASP A 43 -8.44 -36.35 5.08
C ASP A 43 -9.08 -35.34 6.05
N ARG A 44 -9.60 -35.86 7.19
CA ARG A 44 -10.16 -34.98 8.23
C ARG A 44 -9.13 -33.97 8.76
N LYS A 45 -7.88 -34.38 8.89
CA LYS A 45 -6.79 -33.50 9.29
C LYS A 45 -6.47 -32.47 8.20
N ALA A 46 -6.45 -32.88 6.93
CA ALA A 46 -6.22 -32.01 5.79
C ALA A 46 -7.31 -30.94 5.68
N LEU A 47 -8.59 -31.32 5.80
CA LEU A 47 -9.73 -30.38 5.80
C LEU A 47 -9.64 -29.36 6.95
N ARG A 48 -9.31 -29.80 8.17
CA ARG A 48 -9.14 -28.85 9.29
C ARG A 48 -7.98 -27.88 9.08
N ARG A 49 -6.89 -28.31 8.46
CA ARG A 49 -5.73 -27.47 8.16
C ARG A 49 -5.93 -26.60 6.93
N ARG A 50 -6.73 -27.07 5.98
CA ARG A 50 -7.04 -26.45 4.69
C ARG A 50 -5.85 -26.34 3.75
N GLU A 51 -4.70 -25.94 4.28
CA GLU A 51 -3.43 -25.80 3.54
C GLU A 51 -2.23 -25.96 4.46
N SER A 52 -1.06 -26.23 3.85
CA SER A 52 0.22 -26.22 4.53
C SER A 52 0.65 -24.80 4.85
N ALA A 53 1.14 -24.57 6.08
CA ALA A 53 1.75 -23.32 6.50
C ALA A 53 3.28 -23.45 6.49
N TYR A 54 3.97 -22.52 5.85
CA TYR A 54 5.43 -22.52 5.72
C TYR A 54 6.13 -21.47 6.59
N GLY A 55 5.46 -20.91 7.54
CA GLY A 55 5.95 -19.88 8.48
C GLY A 55 4.86 -18.90 8.88
N GLY A 56 5.29 -17.72 9.31
CA GLY A 56 4.37 -16.68 9.78
C GLY A 56 3.74 -17.04 11.14
N TRP A 57 2.57 -16.50 11.43
CA TRP A 57 1.87 -16.68 12.71
C TRP A 57 1.41 -18.13 12.96
N ARG A 58 1.14 -18.91 11.91
CA ARG A 58 0.75 -20.35 11.99
C ARG A 58 1.95 -21.27 12.24
N GLY A 59 3.18 -20.76 12.19
CA GLY A 59 4.38 -21.60 12.21
C GLY A 59 4.50 -22.49 10.97
N ARG A 60 5.25 -23.59 11.09
CA ARG A 60 5.38 -24.59 10.01
C ARG A 60 4.48 -25.79 10.31
N ALA A 61 3.43 -25.96 9.54
CA ALA A 61 2.47 -27.05 9.70
C ALA A 61 2.04 -27.60 8.33
N LYS A 62 2.36 -28.83 8.04
CA LYS A 62 1.97 -29.49 6.79
C LYS A 62 0.50 -29.91 6.81
N MET A 63 -0.21 -29.77 5.68
CA MET A 63 -1.62 -30.18 5.54
C MET A 63 -1.78 -31.68 5.82
N LEU A 64 -0.99 -32.51 5.20
CA LEU A 64 -0.99 -33.96 5.38
C LEU A 64 -0.03 -34.41 6.49
N PRO A 65 -0.22 -35.61 7.07
CA PRO A 65 0.76 -36.25 7.91
C PRO A 65 2.03 -36.59 7.11
N ARG A 66 3.22 -36.37 7.69
CA ARG A 66 4.51 -36.58 7.00
C ARG A 66 4.65 -37.96 6.32
N PRO A 67 4.28 -39.09 6.93
CA PRO A 67 4.39 -40.40 6.24
C PRO A 67 3.49 -40.49 5.01
N VAL A 68 2.38 -39.79 4.97
CA VAL A 68 1.47 -39.71 3.80
C VAL A 68 2.09 -38.85 2.72
N GLU A 69 2.59 -37.65 3.09
CA GLU A 69 3.25 -36.73 2.20
C GLU A 69 4.50 -37.36 1.54
N ASP A 70 5.40 -37.98 2.33
CA ASP A 70 6.61 -38.63 1.84
C ASP A 70 6.31 -39.76 0.83
N ARG A 71 5.19 -40.44 0.98
CA ARG A 71 4.75 -41.50 0.06
C ARG A 71 4.21 -40.97 -1.26
N LEU A 72 3.48 -39.85 -1.21
CA LEU A 72 2.71 -39.33 -2.34
C LEU A 72 3.44 -38.22 -3.12
N THR A 73 4.45 -37.60 -2.54
CA THR A 73 5.26 -36.57 -3.21
C THR A 73 5.95 -37.11 -4.47
N LEU A 74 6.05 -36.28 -5.50
CA LEU A 74 6.91 -36.59 -6.65
C LEU A 74 8.36 -36.60 -6.21
N ALA A 75 9.08 -37.66 -6.57
CA ALA A 75 10.46 -37.85 -6.13
C ALA A 75 11.37 -38.31 -7.28
N PRO A 76 12.61 -37.78 -7.39
CA PRO A 76 13.59 -38.27 -8.32
C PRO A 76 13.87 -39.77 -8.12
N GLY A 77 14.11 -40.50 -9.22
CA GLY A 77 14.47 -41.92 -9.19
C GLY A 77 13.33 -42.87 -8.83
N ARG A 78 12.13 -42.37 -8.54
CA ARG A 78 10.94 -43.17 -8.20
C ARG A 78 9.87 -43.03 -9.28
N ALA A 79 9.16 -44.13 -9.57
CA ALA A 79 7.93 -44.07 -10.36
C ALA A 79 6.79 -43.54 -9.46
N CYS A 80 6.29 -42.38 -9.77
CA CYS A 80 5.25 -41.72 -8.98
C CYS A 80 3.95 -41.60 -9.76
N PRO A 81 2.81 -42.12 -9.21
CA PRO A 81 1.50 -41.86 -9.79
C PRO A 81 1.19 -40.38 -9.86
N ALA A 82 0.58 -39.93 -10.94
CA ALA A 82 0.24 -38.55 -11.17
C ALA A 82 -1.04 -38.40 -12.02
N LEU A 83 -1.64 -37.24 -11.95
CA LEU A 83 -2.59 -36.74 -12.94
C LEU A 83 -1.80 -35.90 -13.95
N ALA A 84 -1.91 -36.20 -15.23
CA ALA A 84 -1.30 -35.42 -16.31
C ALA A 84 -2.34 -34.48 -16.90
N VAL A 85 -1.98 -33.18 -16.99
CA VAL A 85 -2.73 -32.14 -17.72
C VAL A 85 -1.89 -31.76 -18.94
N GLN A 86 -2.27 -32.28 -20.07
CA GLN A 86 -1.57 -32.03 -21.33
C GLN A 86 -2.32 -30.95 -22.14
N MET A 87 -1.56 -30.00 -22.64
CA MET A 87 -2.06 -28.83 -23.39
C MET A 87 -1.23 -28.61 -24.65
N LYS A 88 -1.88 -28.23 -25.75
CA LYS A 88 -1.20 -27.61 -26.88
C LYS A 88 -1.17 -26.12 -26.69
N VAL A 89 0.02 -25.54 -26.69
CA VAL A 89 0.24 -24.09 -26.57
C VAL A 89 0.75 -23.57 -27.92
N GLY A 90 -0.02 -22.69 -28.54
CA GLY A 90 0.36 -22.02 -29.79
C GLY A 90 1.50 -21.01 -29.60
N ARG A 91 2.14 -20.59 -30.69
CA ARG A 91 3.18 -19.54 -30.65
C ARG A 91 2.65 -18.19 -30.20
N ASP A 92 1.32 -17.97 -30.27
CA ASP A 92 0.61 -16.82 -29.75
C ASP A 92 0.18 -16.98 -28.29
N GLY A 93 0.59 -18.06 -27.62
CA GLY A 93 0.21 -18.37 -26.24
C GLY A 93 -1.22 -18.91 -26.07
N SER A 94 -1.96 -19.17 -27.16
CA SER A 94 -3.28 -19.81 -27.06
C SER A 94 -3.14 -21.23 -26.54
N VAL A 95 -4.01 -21.60 -25.57
CA VAL A 95 -4.05 -22.95 -25.01
C VAL A 95 -5.24 -23.67 -25.62
N ASN A 96 -4.95 -24.78 -26.31
CA ASN A 96 -5.94 -25.58 -26.99
C ASN A 96 -5.70 -27.07 -26.68
N HIS A 97 -6.70 -27.89 -26.96
CA HIS A 97 -6.59 -29.32 -26.91
C HIS A 97 -6.10 -29.85 -25.55
N VAL A 98 -6.95 -29.71 -24.56
CA VAL A 98 -6.67 -30.14 -23.18
C VAL A 98 -7.05 -31.59 -22.99
N GLU A 99 -6.06 -32.41 -22.61
CA GLU A 99 -6.24 -33.82 -22.23
C GLU A 99 -5.86 -33.99 -20.76
N VAL A 100 -6.69 -34.74 -20.03
CA VAL A 100 -6.46 -35.05 -18.61
C VAL A 100 -6.51 -36.56 -18.44
N GLU A 101 -5.45 -37.14 -17.92
CA GLU A 101 -5.31 -38.60 -17.79
C GLU A 101 -4.50 -39.01 -16.56
N ARG A 102 -4.66 -40.27 -16.14
CA ARG A 102 -3.75 -40.86 -15.16
C ARG A 102 -2.41 -41.12 -15.79
N ALA A 103 -1.33 -40.82 -15.09
CA ALA A 103 0.02 -40.97 -15.56
C ALA A 103 0.95 -41.57 -14.48
N THR A 104 2.10 -42.00 -14.88
CA THR A 104 3.22 -42.36 -13.98
C THR A 104 4.43 -41.54 -14.38
N VAL A 105 4.87 -40.67 -13.51
CA VAL A 105 6.08 -39.88 -13.70
C VAL A 105 7.28 -40.76 -13.39
N ARG A 106 8.19 -40.90 -14.36
CA ARG A 106 9.46 -41.63 -14.22
C ARG A 106 10.62 -40.76 -14.67
N GLY A 107 11.76 -40.88 -14.00
CA GLY A 107 12.98 -40.14 -14.37
C GLY A 107 12.85 -38.62 -14.15
N ALA A 108 11.92 -38.17 -13.28
CA ALA A 108 11.82 -36.78 -12.95
C ALA A 108 13.08 -36.26 -12.26
N LEU A 109 13.50 -35.06 -12.63
CA LEU A 109 14.61 -34.32 -12.02
C LEU A 109 14.08 -33.24 -11.11
N ALA A 110 14.70 -33.05 -9.95
CA ALA A 110 14.41 -31.94 -9.04
C ALA A 110 15.54 -30.92 -9.16
N MET A 111 15.18 -29.67 -9.36
CA MET A 111 16.10 -28.53 -9.44
C MET A 111 15.57 -27.38 -8.61
N ASP A 112 16.47 -26.62 -8.01
CA ASP A 112 16.07 -25.35 -7.39
C ASP A 112 16.01 -24.20 -8.41
N HIS A 113 15.44 -23.07 -7.99
CA HIS A 113 15.27 -21.90 -8.86
C HIS A 113 16.59 -21.37 -9.42
N ALA A 114 17.68 -21.42 -8.63
CA ALA A 114 18.99 -20.93 -9.06
C ALA A 114 19.63 -21.91 -10.06
N GLU A 115 19.50 -23.22 -9.84
CA GLU A 115 19.95 -24.26 -10.75
C GLU A 115 19.25 -24.17 -12.11
N VAL A 116 17.93 -23.96 -12.13
CA VAL A 116 17.16 -23.76 -13.36
C VAL A 116 17.62 -22.49 -14.08
N ALA A 117 17.77 -21.39 -13.36
CA ALA A 117 18.22 -20.13 -13.95
C ALA A 117 19.64 -20.22 -14.53
N ALA A 118 20.53 -20.99 -13.91
CA ALA A 118 21.87 -21.26 -14.40
C ALA A 118 21.83 -22.14 -15.65
N ALA A 119 21.04 -23.22 -15.63
CA ALA A 119 20.92 -24.17 -16.75
C ALA A 119 20.27 -23.52 -17.99
N VAL A 120 19.32 -22.60 -17.83
CA VAL A 120 18.74 -21.81 -18.93
C VAL A 120 19.79 -20.95 -19.63
N ARG A 121 20.82 -20.48 -18.92
CA ARG A 121 21.90 -19.64 -19.47
C ARG A 121 23.10 -20.41 -20.01
N ASN A 122 23.30 -21.64 -19.56
CA ASN A 122 24.45 -22.47 -19.92
C ASN A 122 24.10 -23.47 -21.03
N SER A 123 24.55 -23.22 -22.26
CA SER A 123 24.31 -24.08 -23.44
C SER A 123 24.84 -25.51 -23.27
N ASP A 124 25.88 -25.68 -22.46
CA ASP A 124 26.51 -26.99 -22.24
C ASP A 124 25.78 -27.86 -21.19
N HIS A 125 24.79 -27.27 -20.50
CA HIS A 125 24.03 -28.00 -19.50
C HIS A 125 23.06 -29.00 -20.18
N PRO A 126 23.01 -30.27 -19.73
CA PRO A 126 22.17 -31.30 -20.36
C PRO A 126 20.69 -30.96 -20.50
N LEU A 127 20.16 -30.14 -19.57
CA LEU A 127 18.77 -29.72 -19.56
C LEU A 127 18.54 -28.36 -20.23
N HIS A 128 19.59 -27.72 -20.77
CA HIS A 128 19.49 -26.40 -21.37
C HIS A 128 18.35 -26.31 -22.39
N ALA A 129 18.34 -27.20 -23.38
CA ALA A 129 17.35 -27.19 -24.44
C ALA A 129 15.90 -27.27 -23.92
N GLY A 130 15.64 -28.21 -22.98
CA GLY A 130 14.32 -28.39 -22.38
C GLY A 130 13.87 -27.19 -21.54
N LEU A 131 14.78 -26.64 -20.72
CA LEU A 131 14.47 -25.48 -19.88
C LEU A 131 14.31 -24.19 -20.69
N ARG A 132 15.02 -24.03 -21.80
CA ARG A 132 14.78 -22.95 -22.76
C ARG A 132 13.40 -23.04 -23.39
N GLN A 133 12.90 -24.25 -23.71
CA GLN A 133 11.53 -24.44 -24.18
C GLN A 133 10.51 -24.09 -23.07
N ALA A 134 10.78 -24.49 -21.83
CA ALA A 134 9.93 -24.13 -20.71
C ALA A 134 9.89 -22.59 -20.47
N ALA A 135 11.02 -21.92 -20.60
CA ALA A 135 11.06 -20.45 -20.53
C ALA A 135 10.27 -19.81 -21.69
N ALA A 136 10.48 -20.29 -22.94
CA ALA A 136 9.79 -19.74 -24.11
C ALA A 136 8.27 -19.91 -24.04
N VAL A 137 7.77 -21.09 -23.62
CA VAL A 137 6.32 -21.30 -23.47
C VAL A 137 5.75 -20.40 -22.37
N SER A 138 6.49 -20.19 -21.28
CA SER A 138 6.04 -19.32 -20.19
C SER A 138 5.97 -17.85 -20.62
N GLU A 139 6.91 -17.39 -21.43
CA GLU A 139 6.91 -16.03 -21.98
C GLU A 139 5.69 -15.77 -22.88
N VAL A 140 5.34 -16.70 -23.78
CA VAL A 140 4.15 -16.52 -24.65
C VAL A 140 2.84 -16.65 -23.85
N LEU A 141 2.77 -17.52 -22.83
CA LEU A 141 1.62 -17.60 -21.92
C LEU A 141 1.41 -16.28 -21.16
N LEU A 142 2.49 -15.72 -20.61
CA LEU A 142 2.47 -14.41 -19.93
C LEU A 142 2.04 -13.29 -20.88
N ALA A 143 2.63 -13.23 -22.09
CA ALA A 143 2.27 -12.24 -23.08
C ALA A 143 0.78 -12.30 -23.43
N ARG A 144 0.27 -13.50 -23.67
CA ARG A 144 -1.16 -13.76 -23.94
C ARG A 144 -2.06 -13.30 -22.79
N ARG A 145 -1.70 -13.64 -21.54
CA ARG A 145 -2.47 -13.19 -20.36
C ARG A 145 -2.53 -11.66 -20.26
N ARG A 146 -1.40 -10.98 -20.49
CA ARG A 146 -1.33 -9.50 -20.45
C ARG A 146 -2.18 -8.89 -21.57
N GLU A 147 -2.09 -9.41 -22.78
CA GLU A 147 -2.91 -8.98 -23.92
C GLU A 147 -4.41 -9.12 -23.63
N HIS A 148 -4.80 -10.18 -22.90
CA HIS A 148 -6.19 -10.42 -22.49
C HIS A 148 -6.57 -9.67 -21.20
N GLY A 149 -5.76 -8.72 -20.74
CA GLY A 149 -6.08 -7.84 -19.62
C GLY A 149 -5.97 -8.46 -18.24
N ALA A 150 -5.17 -9.52 -18.06
CA ALA A 150 -4.81 -10.01 -16.73
C ALA A 150 -3.86 -9.02 -16.03
N LEU A 151 -4.01 -8.87 -14.73
CA LEU A 151 -3.02 -8.17 -13.90
C LEU A 151 -1.79 -9.05 -13.77
N ALA A 152 -0.82 -8.88 -14.65
CA ALA A 152 0.38 -9.72 -14.74
C ALA A 152 1.65 -8.87 -14.87
N LEU A 153 2.50 -8.94 -13.86
CA LEU A 153 3.77 -8.24 -13.80
C LEU A 153 4.85 -9.17 -13.22
N TYR A 154 6.02 -9.19 -13.88
CA TYR A 154 7.23 -9.77 -13.32
C TYR A 154 8.41 -8.82 -13.53
N ASP A 155 8.83 -8.12 -12.48
CA ASP A 155 10.09 -7.37 -12.42
C ASP A 155 11.08 -8.14 -11.56
N LEU A 156 11.76 -9.08 -12.18
CA LEU A 156 12.70 -9.98 -11.50
C LEU A 156 13.94 -9.24 -10.96
N LEU A 157 14.30 -8.10 -11.54
CA LEU A 157 15.44 -7.29 -11.10
C LEU A 157 15.13 -6.58 -9.79
N SER A 158 14.03 -5.86 -9.75
CA SER A 158 13.58 -5.16 -8.54
C SER A 158 12.90 -6.10 -7.55
N GLY A 159 12.50 -7.30 -7.98
CA GLY A 159 11.85 -8.33 -7.16
C GLY A 159 10.38 -8.03 -6.88
N TRP A 160 9.65 -7.56 -7.88
CA TRP A 160 8.21 -7.39 -7.82
C TRP A 160 7.50 -8.31 -8.80
N ALA A 161 6.36 -8.83 -8.39
CA ALA A 161 5.47 -9.59 -9.25
C ALA A 161 4.01 -9.36 -8.86
N THR A 162 3.09 -9.81 -9.70
CA THR A 162 1.71 -10.04 -9.29
C THR A 162 1.53 -11.52 -8.99
N ASP A 163 0.77 -11.83 -7.93
CA ASP A 163 0.32 -13.18 -7.66
C ASP A 163 -0.85 -13.59 -8.60
N GLU A 164 -1.38 -14.79 -8.41
CA GLU A 164 -2.51 -15.30 -9.20
C GLU A 164 -3.80 -14.48 -9.02
N ASP A 165 -3.97 -13.79 -7.90
CA ASP A 165 -5.12 -12.92 -7.65
C ASP A 165 -4.92 -11.51 -8.25
N GLY A 166 -3.74 -11.20 -8.81
CA GLY A 166 -3.39 -9.90 -9.38
C GLY A 166 -2.88 -8.89 -8.34
N THR A 167 -2.63 -9.32 -7.11
CA THR A 167 -2.04 -8.48 -6.06
C THR A 167 -0.56 -8.30 -6.33
N VAL A 168 -0.07 -7.07 -6.21
CA VAL A 168 1.37 -6.79 -6.32
C VAL A 168 2.09 -7.27 -5.07
N VAL A 169 3.07 -8.15 -5.25
CA VAL A 169 3.82 -8.81 -4.18
C VAL A 169 5.33 -8.62 -4.33
N ARG A 170 6.04 -8.72 -3.22
CA ARG A 170 7.52 -8.71 -3.21
C ARG A 170 8.04 -10.14 -3.25
N LEU A 171 8.87 -10.45 -4.23
CA LEU A 171 9.52 -11.75 -4.37
C LEU A 171 10.68 -11.91 -3.39
N ALA A 172 10.83 -13.10 -2.82
CA ALA A 172 12.04 -13.46 -2.10
C ALA A 172 13.26 -13.48 -3.06
N SER A 173 14.45 -13.31 -2.53
CA SER A 173 15.66 -13.18 -3.37
C SER A 173 15.91 -14.40 -4.27
N PHE A 174 15.59 -15.60 -3.80
CA PHE A 174 15.77 -16.85 -4.55
C PHE A 174 14.74 -17.03 -5.68
N GLU A 175 13.59 -16.33 -5.62
CA GLU A 175 12.52 -16.35 -6.62
C GLU A 175 12.75 -15.36 -7.78
N ARG A 176 13.71 -14.45 -7.65
CA ARG A 176 13.93 -13.36 -8.63
C ARG A 176 14.67 -13.85 -9.88
N ASN A 177 14.13 -14.87 -10.51
CA ASN A 177 14.71 -15.46 -11.73
C ASN A 177 13.64 -16.12 -12.60
N ILE A 178 14.05 -16.56 -13.81
CA ILE A 178 13.14 -17.13 -14.81
C ILE A 178 12.40 -18.39 -14.33
N ALA A 179 12.94 -19.13 -13.37
CA ALA A 179 12.29 -20.33 -12.84
C ALA A 179 10.96 -20.00 -12.17
N TYR A 180 10.87 -18.85 -11.48
CA TYR A 180 9.62 -18.36 -10.89
C TYR A 180 8.54 -18.16 -11.97
N VAL A 181 8.89 -17.52 -13.09
CA VAL A 181 7.95 -17.27 -14.20
C VAL A 181 7.51 -18.60 -14.83
N ILE A 182 8.45 -19.54 -15.03
CA ILE A 182 8.14 -20.88 -15.57
C ILE A 182 7.10 -21.58 -14.70
N VAL A 183 7.31 -21.64 -13.40
CA VAL A 183 6.38 -22.32 -12.49
C VAL A 183 5.03 -21.61 -12.49
N GLN A 184 5.00 -20.29 -12.29
CA GLN A 184 3.76 -19.53 -12.22
C GLN A 184 2.91 -19.65 -13.49
N GLU A 185 3.50 -19.42 -14.66
CA GLU A 185 2.73 -19.45 -15.91
C GLU A 185 2.26 -20.86 -16.28
N CYS A 186 3.07 -21.89 -16.05
CA CYS A 186 2.66 -23.28 -16.27
C CYS A 186 1.53 -23.70 -15.33
N MET A 187 1.57 -23.31 -14.05
CA MET A 187 0.52 -23.65 -13.09
C MET A 187 -0.77 -22.88 -13.39
N ILE A 188 -0.69 -21.61 -13.73
CA ILE A 188 -1.87 -20.82 -14.13
C ILE A 188 -2.51 -21.43 -15.38
N ALA A 189 -1.72 -21.81 -16.38
CA ALA A 189 -2.21 -22.45 -17.60
C ALA A 189 -2.90 -23.78 -17.30
N ALA A 190 -2.30 -24.64 -16.47
CA ALA A 190 -2.87 -25.93 -16.09
C ALA A 190 -4.19 -25.78 -15.29
N ASN A 191 -4.21 -24.88 -14.32
CA ASN A 191 -5.42 -24.60 -13.52
C ASN A 191 -6.55 -24.02 -14.37
N THR A 192 -6.23 -23.15 -15.33
CA THR A 192 -7.20 -22.60 -16.30
C THR A 192 -7.73 -23.70 -17.23
N ALA A 193 -6.82 -24.54 -17.74
CA ALA A 193 -7.18 -25.66 -18.61
C ALA A 193 -8.07 -26.68 -17.89
N LEU A 194 -7.74 -27.01 -16.63
CA LEU A 194 -8.58 -27.88 -15.80
C LEU A 194 -9.97 -27.30 -15.53
N ALA A 195 -10.07 -25.98 -15.32
CA ALA A 195 -11.37 -25.32 -15.13
C ALA A 195 -12.26 -25.45 -16.38
N GLY A 196 -11.71 -25.18 -17.56
CA GLY A 196 -12.41 -25.35 -18.84
C GLY A 196 -12.76 -26.80 -19.10
N TRP A 197 -11.80 -27.73 -18.90
CA TRP A 197 -11.99 -29.16 -19.12
C TRP A 197 -13.10 -29.75 -18.21
N ALA A 198 -13.17 -29.30 -16.95
CA ALA A 198 -14.20 -29.70 -16.01
C ALA A 198 -15.57 -29.11 -16.38
N ALA A 199 -15.61 -27.83 -16.76
CA ALA A 199 -16.84 -27.16 -17.17
C ALA A 199 -17.46 -27.78 -18.43
N GLU A 200 -16.66 -28.12 -19.45
CA GLU A 200 -17.13 -28.80 -20.66
C GLU A 200 -17.76 -30.18 -20.39
N ARG A 201 -17.50 -30.74 -19.24
CA ARG A 201 -17.99 -32.08 -18.80
C ARG A 201 -19.03 -32.02 -17.68
N ASP A 202 -19.47 -30.81 -17.35
CA ASP A 202 -20.41 -30.55 -16.24
C ASP A 202 -19.94 -31.17 -14.91
N LEU A 203 -18.63 -31.23 -14.66
CA LEU A 203 -18.12 -31.78 -13.42
C LEU A 203 -18.31 -30.79 -12.26
N PRO A 204 -18.88 -31.27 -11.14
CA PRO A 204 -19.09 -30.42 -9.95
C PRO A 204 -17.79 -30.22 -9.18
N VAL A 205 -16.93 -29.32 -9.63
CA VAL A 205 -15.64 -29.01 -9.01
C VAL A 205 -15.67 -27.71 -8.22
N LEU A 206 -14.66 -27.51 -7.38
CA LEU A 206 -14.46 -26.23 -6.70
C LEU A 206 -13.73 -25.25 -7.63
N PHE A 207 -14.43 -24.23 -8.10
CA PHE A 207 -13.83 -23.10 -8.80
C PHE A 207 -13.29 -22.08 -7.79
N ARG A 208 -12.21 -21.38 -8.16
CA ARG A 208 -11.66 -20.26 -7.40
C ARG A 208 -12.12 -18.97 -8.06
N ASN A 209 -13.11 -18.33 -7.47
CA ASN A 209 -13.70 -17.10 -7.99
C ASN A 209 -13.05 -15.89 -7.35
N HIS A 210 -12.77 -14.86 -8.15
CA HIS A 210 -12.14 -13.65 -7.68
C HIS A 210 -12.87 -12.40 -8.20
N SER A 211 -13.01 -11.39 -7.36
CA SER A 211 -13.70 -10.15 -7.71
C SER A 211 -12.95 -8.92 -7.18
N ALA A 212 -13.11 -7.79 -7.88
CA ALA A 212 -12.70 -6.51 -7.37
C ALA A 212 -13.72 -5.97 -6.35
N SER A 213 -13.28 -5.12 -5.44
CA SER A 213 -14.18 -4.40 -4.53
C SER A 213 -14.94 -3.30 -5.30
N LYS A 214 -16.04 -2.81 -4.72
CA LYS A 214 -16.83 -1.71 -5.33
C LYS A 214 -16.05 -0.40 -5.48
N VAL A 215 -14.96 -0.23 -4.72
CA VAL A 215 -14.10 0.95 -4.77
C VAL A 215 -12.85 0.74 -5.63
N ALA A 216 -12.71 -0.43 -6.27
CA ALA A 216 -11.61 -0.67 -7.18
C ALA A 216 -11.72 0.26 -8.40
N PRO A 217 -10.60 0.81 -8.87
CA PRO A 217 -10.60 1.53 -10.14
C PRO A 217 -10.94 0.57 -11.30
N PRO A 218 -11.35 1.09 -12.45
CA PRO A 218 -11.48 0.30 -13.67
C PRO A 218 -10.18 -0.48 -13.97
N ARG A 219 -10.33 -1.66 -14.57
CA ARG A 219 -9.20 -2.56 -14.87
C ARG A 219 -8.11 -1.90 -15.72
N ASP A 220 -8.50 -1.17 -16.74
CA ASP A 220 -7.61 -0.44 -17.65
C ASP A 220 -6.73 0.59 -16.92
N VAL A 221 -7.27 1.23 -15.88
CA VAL A 221 -6.50 2.14 -15.02
C VAL A 221 -5.42 1.37 -14.22
N LEU A 222 -5.76 0.20 -13.66
CA LEU A 222 -4.78 -0.62 -12.94
C LEU A 222 -3.72 -1.19 -13.88
N LEU A 223 -4.09 -1.63 -15.08
CA LEU A 223 -3.16 -2.10 -16.11
C LEU A 223 -2.20 -0.99 -16.54
N HIS A 224 -2.72 0.21 -16.77
CA HIS A 224 -1.90 1.37 -17.09
C HIS A 224 -0.94 1.74 -15.97
N ASP A 225 -1.41 1.76 -14.71
CA ASP A 225 -0.57 2.04 -13.54
C ASP A 225 0.54 0.98 -13.37
N LEU A 226 0.24 -0.31 -13.61
CA LEU A 226 1.23 -1.39 -13.60
C LEU A 226 2.30 -1.20 -14.68
N ASP A 227 1.87 -0.87 -15.91
CA ASP A 227 2.78 -0.65 -17.03
C ASP A 227 3.69 0.57 -16.80
N LEU A 228 3.13 1.68 -16.32
CA LEU A 228 3.90 2.86 -15.95
C LEU A 228 4.91 2.58 -14.82
N ALA A 229 4.51 1.81 -13.81
CA ALA A 229 5.40 1.47 -12.69
C ALA A 229 6.55 0.56 -13.14
N PHE A 230 6.25 -0.41 -14.02
CA PHE A 230 7.23 -1.32 -14.61
C PHE A 230 8.21 -0.57 -15.52
N THR A 231 7.69 0.25 -16.45
CA THR A 231 8.52 1.01 -17.39
C THR A 231 9.44 2.00 -16.69
N ALA A 232 8.93 2.68 -15.64
CA ALA A 232 9.71 3.62 -14.85
C ALA A 232 10.69 2.93 -13.86
N ARG A 233 10.61 1.61 -13.69
CA ARG A 233 11.38 0.82 -12.69
C ARG A 233 11.38 1.45 -11.30
N SER A 234 10.21 1.95 -10.89
CA SER A 234 10.07 2.72 -9.66
C SER A 234 9.56 1.85 -8.50
N ASP A 235 10.45 1.48 -7.59
CA ASP A 235 10.10 0.75 -6.35
C ASP A 235 8.99 1.46 -5.57
N ALA A 236 9.01 2.78 -5.49
CA ALA A 236 7.99 3.56 -4.79
C ALA A 236 6.60 3.43 -5.44
N ARG A 237 6.52 3.44 -6.78
CA ARG A 237 5.25 3.23 -7.48
C ARG A 237 4.74 1.81 -7.31
N LEU A 238 5.62 0.81 -7.38
CA LEU A 238 5.25 -0.61 -7.17
C LEU A 238 4.78 -0.86 -5.73
N ALA A 239 5.42 -0.24 -4.73
CA ALA A 239 4.97 -0.30 -3.35
C ALA A 239 3.60 0.38 -3.15
N ALA A 240 3.34 1.52 -3.80
CA ALA A 240 2.03 2.16 -3.79
C ALA A 240 0.95 1.30 -4.46
N LEU A 241 1.28 0.65 -5.58
CA LEU A 241 0.39 -0.30 -6.26
C LEU A 241 0.10 -1.54 -5.41
N GLN A 242 1.08 -2.05 -4.67
CA GLN A 242 0.86 -3.14 -3.70
C GLN A 242 -0.22 -2.75 -2.69
N GLN A 243 -0.10 -1.59 -2.07
CA GLN A 243 -1.12 -1.10 -1.13
C GLN A 243 -2.49 -0.95 -1.81
N ARG A 244 -2.50 -0.40 -3.01
CA ARG A 244 -3.74 -0.19 -3.77
C ARG A 244 -4.41 -1.50 -4.15
N THR A 245 -3.67 -2.50 -4.66
CA THR A 245 -4.24 -3.82 -5.00
C THR A 245 -4.72 -4.55 -3.76
N LEU A 246 -3.99 -4.52 -2.64
CA LEU A 246 -4.45 -5.09 -1.36
C LEU A 246 -5.76 -4.46 -0.84
N MET A 247 -6.00 -3.18 -1.10
CA MET A 247 -7.23 -2.48 -0.66
C MET A 247 -8.40 -2.67 -1.62
N THR A 248 -8.13 -2.89 -2.90
CA THR A 248 -9.16 -2.87 -3.95
C THR A 248 -9.52 -4.25 -4.49
N LEU A 249 -8.66 -5.24 -4.35
CA LEU A 249 -8.95 -6.63 -4.71
C LEU A 249 -9.53 -7.36 -3.49
N ARG A 250 -10.58 -8.14 -3.73
CA ARG A 250 -11.11 -9.03 -2.69
C ARG A 250 -10.27 -10.31 -2.66
N ALA A 251 -10.25 -10.99 -1.54
CA ALA A 251 -9.69 -12.34 -1.52
C ALA A 251 -10.53 -13.26 -2.41
N ALA A 252 -9.86 -14.11 -3.18
CA ALA A 252 -10.56 -15.11 -3.97
C ALA A 252 -11.22 -16.16 -3.08
N GLU A 253 -12.36 -16.69 -3.52
CA GLU A 253 -13.19 -17.63 -2.77
C GLU A 253 -13.46 -18.89 -3.59
N TYR A 254 -13.61 -20.01 -2.91
CA TYR A 254 -14.03 -21.27 -3.53
C TYR A 254 -15.55 -21.35 -3.63
N ALA A 255 -16.06 -21.86 -4.74
CA ALA A 255 -17.48 -22.16 -4.93
C ALA A 255 -17.66 -23.33 -5.91
N PRO A 256 -18.74 -24.12 -5.81
CA PRO A 256 -19.04 -25.19 -6.76
C PRO A 256 -19.64 -24.68 -8.09
N PHE A 257 -19.45 -23.43 -8.42
CA PHE A 257 -19.87 -22.80 -9.67
C PHE A 257 -18.81 -21.84 -10.18
N MET A 258 -18.78 -21.65 -11.48
CA MET A 258 -17.84 -20.76 -12.16
C MET A 258 -18.34 -19.31 -12.12
N GLY A 259 -17.68 -18.46 -11.35
CA GLY A 259 -18.00 -17.03 -11.17
C GLY A 259 -16.99 -16.06 -11.78
N GLY A 260 -15.96 -16.60 -12.46
CA GLY A 260 -14.89 -15.82 -13.06
C GLY A 260 -13.77 -15.44 -12.10
N HIS A 261 -12.62 -15.07 -12.66
CA HIS A 261 -11.44 -14.67 -11.90
C HIS A 261 -10.95 -13.29 -12.35
N TRP A 262 -11.26 -12.26 -11.58
CA TRP A 262 -11.05 -10.88 -11.99
C TRP A 262 -9.56 -10.52 -12.19
N GLY A 263 -8.65 -10.96 -11.31
CA GLY A 263 -7.21 -10.68 -11.42
C GLY A 263 -6.58 -11.28 -12.68
N LEU A 264 -6.95 -12.51 -13.02
CA LEU A 264 -6.49 -13.21 -14.23
C LEU A 264 -7.29 -12.84 -15.50
N ASN A 265 -8.41 -12.15 -15.35
CA ASN A 265 -9.38 -11.88 -16.42
C ASN A 265 -9.86 -13.13 -17.15
N LEU A 266 -10.20 -14.17 -16.39
CA LEU A 266 -10.64 -15.46 -16.91
C LEU A 266 -12.11 -15.69 -16.58
N PRO A 267 -12.87 -16.38 -17.44
CA PRO A 267 -14.25 -16.77 -17.15
C PRO A 267 -14.32 -17.83 -16.04
N GLY A 268 -13.28 -18.63 -15.86
CA GLY A 268 -13.17 -19.66 -14.84
C GLY A 268 -11.73 -20.00 -14.49
N TYR A 269 -11.51 -20.31 -13.24
CA TYR A 269 -10.24 -20.74 -12.70
C TYR A 269 -10.47 -21.72 -11.55
N LEU A 270 -9.59 -22.67 -11.34
CA LEU A 270 -9.62 -23.56 -10.20
C LEU A 270 -8.19 -23.85 -9.70
N HIS A 271 -8.09 -24.40 -8.50
CA HIS A 271 -6.86 -24.95 -7.97
C HIS A 271 -6.87 -26.47 -8.12
N GLY A 272 -5.91 -27.02 -8.85
CA GLY A 272 -5.80 -28.45 -9.12
C GLY A 272 -4.35 -28.96 -9.18
N THR A 273 -3.36 -28.07 -8.98
CA THR A 273 -1.92 -28.39 -9.19
C THR A 273 -1.13 -28.62 -7.90
N SER A 274 -1.75 -28.48 -6.71
CA SER A 274 -1.02 -28.59 -5.44
C SER A 274 -1.78 -29.38 -4.35
N PRO A 275 -2.18 -30.63 -4.59
CA PRO A 275 -3.02 -31.43 -3.69
C PRO A 275 -2.31 -31.89 -2.40
N LEU A 276 -0.96 -31.88 -2.32
CA LEU A 276 -0.23 -32.16 -1.08
C LEU A 276 -0.38 -31.05 -0.05
N ARG A 277 -0.59 -29.81 -0.53
CA ARG A 277 -0.55 -28.61 0.31
C ARG A 277 -1.82 -27.77 0.32
N ARG A 278 -2.79 -28.01 -0.59
CA ARG A 278 -4.10 -27.34 -0.60
C ARG A 278 -5.25 -28.35 -0.66
N TYR A 279 -6.20 -28.25 0.25
CA TYR A 279 -7.32 -29.19 0.32
C TYR A 279 -8.29 -29.05 -0.87
N ALA A 280 -8.46 -27.85 -1.41
CA ALA A 280 -9.28 -27.63 -2.60
C ALA A 280 -8.77 -28.44 -3.80
N ASP A 281 -7.47 -28.49 -4.01
CA ASP A 281 -6.83 -29.26 -5.08
C ASP A 281 -7.07 -30.77 -4.90
N LEU A 282 -7.02 -31.27 -3.66
CA LEU A 282 -7.32 -32.67 -3.35
C LEU A 282 -8.77 -33.03 -3.66
N VAL A 283 -9.71 -32.12 -3.35
CA VAL A 283 -11.15 -32.28 -3.69
C VAL A 283 -11.34 -32.32 -5.19
N VAL A 284 -10.75 -31.35 -5.92
CA VAL A 284 -10.80 -31.29 -7.38
C VAL A 284 -10.20 -32.57 -7.99
N GLN A 285 -9.05 -33.01 -7.51
CA GLN A 285 -8.40 -34.22 -8.02
C GLN A 285 -9.25 -35.47 -7.80
N ARG A 286 -9.92 -35.65 -6.67
CA ARG A 286 -10.85 -36.76 -6.42
C ARG A 286 -11.98 -36.81 -7.45
N ILE A 287 -12.56 -35.66 -7.77
CA ILE A 287 -13.66 -35.55 -8.74
C ILE A 287 -13.16 -35.89 -10.16
N ILE A 288 -11.99 -35.34 -10.54
CA ILE A 288 -11.40 -35.63 -11.85
C ILE A 288 -11.08 -37.13 -11.96
N LEU A 289 -10.46 -37.73 -10.94
CA LEU A 289 -10.12 -39.14 -10.96
C LEU A 289 -11.36 -40.04 -10.99
N SER A 290 -12.44 -39.73 -10.27
CA SER A 290 -13.69 -40.50 -10.34
C SER A 290 -14.31 -40.42 -11.74
N HIS A 291 -14.23 -39.27 -12.41
CA HIS A 291 -14.70 -39.13 -13.79
C HIS A 291 -13.88 -40.00 -14.76
N LEU A 292 -12.53 -39.95 -14.64
CA LEU A 292 -11.64 -40.79 -15.46
C LEU A 292 -11.87 -42.29 -15.23
N ASP A 293 -12.17 -42.69 -14.01
CA ASP A 293 -12.48 -44.07 -13.62
C ASP A 293 -13.93 -44.46 -13.93
N LYS A 294 -14.71 -43.53 -14.48
CA LYS A 294 -16.16 -43.72 -14.78
C LYS A 294 -16.98 -44.15 -13.55
N THR A 295 -16.62 -43.61 -12.38
CA THR A 295 -17.34 -43.80 -11.13
C THR A 295 -18.16 -42.55 -10.78
N ALA A 296 -19.11 -42.67 -9.87
CA ALA A 296 -19.85 -41.50 -9.38
C ALA A 296 -18.91 -40.51 -8.67
N SER A 297 -19.28 -39.22 -8.75
CA SER A 297 -18.57 -38.19 -7.97
C SER A 297 -18.58 -38.55 -6.49
N PRO A 298 -17.44 -38.43 -5.79
CA PRO A 298 -17.35 -38.71 -4.36
C PRO A 298 -18.00 -37.63 -3.49
N TYR A 299 -18.51 -36.56 -4.10
CA TYR A 299 -19.17 -35.44 -3.43
C TYR A 299 -20.54 -35.14 -4.08
N SER A 300 -21.53 -34.92 -3.26
CA SER A 300 -22.79 -34.28 -3.66
C SER A 300 -22.61 -32.76 -3.80
N ALA A 301 -23.56 -32.07 -4.39
CA ALA A 301 -23.55 -30.60 -4.51
C ALA A 301 -23.53 -29.91 -3.13
N ASP A 302 -24.30 -30.45 -2.17
CA ASP A 302 -24.36 -29.90 -0.80
C ASP A 302 -23.03 -30.07 -0.05
N GLU A 303 -22.38 -31.23 -0.21
CA GLU A 303 -21.04 -31.48 0.38
C GLU A 303 -19.97 -30.56 -0.21
N LEU A 304 -20.00 -30.34 -1.52
CA LEU A 304 -19.08 -29.37 -2.15
C LEU A 304 -19.31 -27.94 -1.66
N HIS A 305 -20.58 -27.57 -1.48
CA HIS A 305 -20.93 -26.26 -0.92
C HIS A 305 -20.40 -26.11 0.51
N ALA A 306 -20.61 -27.14 1.33
CA ALA A 306 -20.10 -27.16 2.72
C ALA A 306 -18.56 -27.11 2.77
N VAL A 307 -17.87 -27.83 1.89
CA VAL A 307 -16.41 -27.76 1.78
C VAL A 307 -15.96 -26.37 1.36
N ALA A 308 -16.56 -25.77 0.32
CA ALA A 308 -16.23 -24.42 -0.12
C ALA A 308 -16.38 -23.40 1.01
N GLN A 309 -17.50 -23.47 1.74
CA GLN A 309 -17.76 -22.61 2.88
C GLN A 309 -16.72 -22.79 3.99
N ALA A 310 -16.37 -24.03 4.35
CA ALA A 310 -15.36 -24.31 5.38
C ALA A 310 -13.97 -23.76 4.99
N LEU A 311 -13.60 -23.86 3.70
CA LEU A 311 -12.35 -23.31 3.19
C LEU A 311 -12.33 -21.79 3.25
N ASN A 312 -13.40 -21.13 2.81
CA ASN A 312 -13.52 -19.66 2.78
C ASN A 312 -13.56 -19.07 4.19
N ASP A 313 -14.36 -19.65 5.08
CA ASP A 313 -14.46 -19.22 6.48
C ASP A 313 -13.11 -19.37 7.19
N GLY A 314 -12.45 -20.50 6.98
CA GLY A 314 -11.13 -20.72 7.54
C GLY A 314 -10.07 -19.76 6.99
N ALA A 315 -10.08 -19.47 5.70
CA ALA A 315 -9.18 -18.48 5.11
C ALA A 315 -9.44 -17.06 5.65
N ARG A 316 -10.70 -16.71 5.94
CA ARG A 316 -11.06 -15.45 6.59
C ARG A 316 -10.52 -15.38 8.02
N GLN A 317 -10.75 -16.42 8.81
CA GLN A 317 -10.21 -16.52 10.19
C GLN A 317 -8.69 -16.43 10.22
N ASP A 318 -8.00 -17.08 9.27
CA ASP A 318 -6.54 -17.02 9.18
C ASP A 318 -6.03 -15.60 8.89
N ARG A 319 -6.70 -14.86 7.99
CA ARG A 319 -6.36 -13.44 7.70
C ARG A 319 -6.60 -12.53 8.90
N GLU A 320 -7.70 -12.73 9.63
CA GLU A 320 -8.00 -11.98 10.85
C GLU A 320 -6.92 -12.23 11.92
N ALA A 321 -6.61 -13.50 12.19
CA ALA A 321 -5.58 -13.89 13.15
C ALA A 321 -4.17 -13.40 12.74
N GLU A 322 -3.84 -13.43 11.45
CA GLU A 322 -2.58 -12.86 10.94
C GLU A 322 -2.53 -11.34 11.16
N SER A 323 -3.62 -10.63 10.87
CA SER A 323 -3.72 -9.20 11.11
C SER A 323 -3.54 -8.86 12.59
N GLU A 324 -4.16 -9.61 13.49
CA GLU A 324 -4.01 -9.44 14.93
C GLU A 324 -2.57 -9.76 15.39
N SER A 325 -1.98 -10.84 14.89
CA SER A 325 -0.59 -11.20 15.18
C SER A 325 0.38 -10.11 14.74
N ARG A 326 0.21 -9.57 13.52
CA ARG A 326 1.02 -8.45 13.02
C ARG A 326 0.86 -7.20 13.88
N LYS A 327 -0.38 -6.87 14.28
CA LYS A 327 -0.64 -5.75 15.21
C LYS A 327 0.07 -5.97 16.54
N SER A 328 -0.01 -7.17 17.12
CA SER A 328 0.65 -7.54 18.37
C SER A 328 2.17 -7.45 18.27
N VAL A 329 2.77 -7.98 17.20
CA VAL A 329 4.23 -7.88 16.95
C VAL A 329 4.66 -6.43 16.79
N THR A 330 3.92 -5.63 16.00
CA THR A 330 4.19 -4.20 15.83
C THR A 330 4.05 -3.45 17.14
N HIS A 331 3.02 -3.76 17.93
CA HIS A 331 2.82 -3.21 19.27
C HIS A 331 4.02 -3.50 20.16
N SER A 332 4.42 -4.77 20.26
CA SER A 332 5.55 -5.19 21.11
C SER A 332 6.87 -4.56 20.64
N ARG A 333 7.10 -4.47 19.32
CA ARG A 333 8.30 -3.85 18.74
C ARG A 333 8.36 -2.35 19.04
N THR A 334 7.27 -1.62 18.79
CA THR A 334 7.22 -0.17 19.05
C THR A 334 7.30 0.13 20.54
N ARG A 335 6.72 -0.71 21.39
CA ARG A 335 6.82 -0.59 22.86
C ARG A 335 8.26 -0.76 23.34
N ARG A 336 8.96 -1.81 22.87
CA ARG A 336 10.38 -2.02 23.18
C ARG A 336 11.24 -0.86 22.67
N ALA A 337 11.00 -0.43 21.43
CA ALA A 337 11.70 0.71 20.88
C ALA A 337 11.47 1.99 21.71
N ALA A 338 10.26 2.25 22.20
CA ALA A 338 9.98 3.43 23.01
C ALA A 338 10.68 3.41 24.38
N ALA A 339 11.03 2.23 24.89
CA ALA A 339 11.72 2.02 26.17
C ALA A 339 13.24 1.83 26.02
N ASP A 340 13.78 1.86 24.81
CA ASP A 340 15.21 1.62 24.53
C ASP A 340 16.03 2.90 24.79
N ASP A 341 16.85 2.87 25.82
CA ASP A 341 17.68 4.00 26.25
C ASP A 341 18.91 4.21 25.36
N SER A 342 19.24 3.27 24.49
CA SER A 342 20.41 3.29 23.59
C SER A 342 20.05 3.49 22.12
N ALA A 343 18.77 3.59 21.77
CA ALA A 343 18.32 3.69 20.38
C ALA A 343 18.68 5.04 19.76
N ASP A 344 19.20 5.01 18.53
CA ASP A 344 19.40 6.18 17.70
C ASP A 344 18.17 6.43 16.82
N TYR A 345 17.28 7.30 17.28
CA TYR A 345 16.06 7.66 16.55
C TYR A 345 16.29 8.72 15.47
N SER A 346 17.47 9.35 15.40
CA SER A 346 17.76 10.43 14.46
C SER A 346 17.71 9.98 13.00
N ARG A 347 17.97 8.68 12.77
CA ARG A 347 17.99 8.03 11.44
C ARG A 347 16.65 7.47 11.01
N LEU A 348 15.64 7.54 11.86
CA LEU A 348 14.30 7.03 11.51
C LEU A 348 13.58 8.01 10.58
N ASP A 349 12.91 7.44 9.58
CA ASP A 349 11.95 8.21 8.80
C ASP A 349 10.76 8.67 9.68
N SER A 350 10.01 9.65 9.17
CA SER A 350 8.91 10.27 9.92
C SER A 350 7.82 9.26 10.33
N ALA A 351 7.55 8.25 9.52
CA ALA A 351 6.49 7.27 9.80
C ALA A 351 6.91 6.29 10.92
N ALA A 352 8.16 5.81 10.88
CA ALA A 352 8.71 4.94 11.90
C ALA A 352 8.83 5.67 13.26
N PHE A 353 9.34 6.90 13.24
CA PHE A 353 9.41 7.74 14.44
C PHE A 353 8.02 8.01 15.02
N HIS A 354 7.06 8.42 14.19
CA HIS A 354 5.67 8.63 14.62
C HIS A 354 5.07 7.42 15.33
N ALA A 355 5.28 6.22 14.78
CA ALA A 355 4.73 4.98 15.36
C ALA A 355 5.28 4.71 16.78
N ILE A 356 6.58 4.95 16.99
CA ILE A 356 7.25 4.77 18.29
C ILE A 356 6.83 5.88 19.26
N LEU A 357 6.84 7.14 18.83
CA LEU A 357 6.40 8.30 19.62
C LEU A 357 4.97 8.12 20.10
N LYS A 358 4.04 7.76 19.19
CA LYS A 358 2.64 7.49 19.53
C LYS A 358 2.50 6.40 20.58
N ARG A 359 3.33 5.36 20.52
CA ARG A 359 3.35 4.28 21.51
C ARG A 359 3.86 4.78 22.86
N GLY A 360 5.00 5.48 22.87
CA GLY A 360 5.58 6.08 24.07
C GLY A 360 4.59 7.01 24.78
N CYS A 361 3.97 7.94 24.03
CA CYS A 361 3.00 8.87 24.59
C CYS A 361 1.75 8.17 25.16
N LYS A 362 1.15 7.22 24.42
CA LYS A 362 -0.07 6.52 24.84
C LYS A 362 0.14 5.59 26.04
N GLU A 363 1.28 4.92 26.12
CA GLU A 363 1.59 3.97 27.21
C GLU A 363 2.43 4.60 28.31
N GLN A 364 2.67 5.91 28.24
CA GLN A 364 3.46 6.67 29.22
C GLN A 364 4.90 6.14 29.38
N ILE A 365 5.47 5.63 28.27
CA ILE A 365 6.85 5.14 28.23
C ILE A 365 7.75 6.31 27.83
N ALA A 366 8.53 6.82 28.77
CA ALA A 366 9.45 7.93 28.58
C ALA A 366 10.90 7.43 28.55
N GLY A 367 11.27 6.63 27.54
CA GLY A 367 12.67 6.24 27.31
C GLY A 367 13.52 7.49 27.04
N PRO A 368 14.67 7.68 27.72
CA PRO A 368 15.47 8.89 27.62
C PRO A 368 15.80 9.26 26.16
N SER A 369 16.30 8.32 25.37
CA SER A 369 16.64 8.56 23.96
C SER A 369 15.45 9.00 23.09
N LEU A 370 14.24 8.47 23.37
CA LEU A 370 13.02 8.87 22.68
C LEU A 370 12.59 10.28 23.07
N VAL A 371 12.67 10.61 24.34
CA VAL A 371 12.34 11.94 24.87
C VAL A 371 13.32 12.97 24.35
N ASP A 372 14.63 12.66 24.32
CA ASP A 372 15.68 13.55 23.77
C ASP A 372 15.44 13.83 22.29
N GLU A 373 15.14 12.81 21.49
CA GLU A 373 14.84 13.00 20.07
C GLU A 373 13.54 13.79 19.86
N ALA A 374 12.49 13.51 20.63
CA ALA A 374 11.27 14.30 20.58
C ALA A 374 11.51 15.77 20.96
N THR A 375 12.35 16.02 21.96
CA THR A 375 12.78 17.35 22.39
C THR A 375 13.54 18.08 21.28
N ARG A 376 14.51 17.40 20.66
CA ARG A 376 15.28 17.92 19.53
C ARG A 376 14.38 18.27 18.34
N ARG A 377 13.52 17.31 17.91
CA ARG A 377 12.59 17.55 16.79
C ARG A 377 11.60 18.68 17.10
N ALA A 378 11.17 18.81 18.34
CA ALA A 378 10.32 19.93 18.74
C ALA A 378 11.07 21.27 18.60
N ALA A 379 12.30 21.37 19.11
CA ALA A 379 13.14 22.57 19.01
C ALA A 379 13.44 22.96 17.55
N ASP A 380 13.69 21.96 16.70
CA ASP A 380 13.93 22.13 15.25
C ASP A 380 12.64 22.40 14.43
N GLN A 381 11.47 22.47 15.08
CA GLN A 381 10.14 22.61 14.46
C GLN A 381 9.82 21.47 13.47
N ASN A 382 10.32 20.29 13.72
CA ASN A 382 10.24 19.10 12.86
C ASN A 382 9.19 18.08 13.36
N LEU A 383 8.29 18.47 14.28
CA LEU A 383 7.13 17.70 14.69
C LEU A 383 5.87 18.16 13.94
N THR A 384 5.14 17.21 13.40
CA THR A 384 3.79 17.47 12.84
C THR A 384 2.80 17.87 13.93
N SER A 385 1.70 18.55 13.57
CA SER A 385 0.65 18.91 14.54
C SER A 385 0.06 17.70 15.29
N LEU A 386 0.05 16.52 14.66
CA LEU A 386 -0.37 15.27 15.29
C LEU A 386 0.65 14.79 16.34
N GLU A 387 1.94 14.91 16.06
CA GLU A 387 3.00 14.56 17.01
C GLU A 387 3.09 15.57 18.16
N GLN A 388 2.90 16.85 17.87
CA GLN A 388 2.80 17.90 18.89
C GLN A 388 1.61 17.66 19.83
N GLN A 389 0.48 17.25 19.29
CA GLN A 389 -0.70 16.85 20.07
C GLN A 389 -0.41 15.64 20.97
N LEU A 390 0.28 14.62 20.45
CA LEU A 390 0.69 13.44 21.25
C LEU A 390 1.60 13.84 22.40
N VAL A 391 2.63 14.65 22.13
CA VAL A 391 3.61 15.09 23.15
C VAL A 391 2.97 15.99 24.21
N LEU A 392 2.14 16.96 23.81
CA LEU A 392 1.56 17.95 24.73
C LEU A 392 0.36 17.43 25.53
N LEU A 393 -0.55 16.71 24.86
CA LEU A 393 -1.88 16.42 25.41
C LEU A 393 -2.13 14.93 25.69
N VAL A 394 -1.24 14.02 25.26
CA VAL A 394 -1.35 12.59 25.53
C VAL A 394 -0.22 12.10 26.43
N ALA A 395 1.03 12.54 26.19
CA ALA A 395 2.15 12.18 27.05
C ALA A 395 2.03 12.85 28.42
N GLY A 396 2.25 12.09 29.49
CA GLY A 396 2.20 12.55 30.87
C GLY A 396 3.41 12.12 31.68
N GLY A 397 3.49 12.65 32.92
CA GLY A 397 4.56 12.33 33.85
C GLY A 397 5.86 13.12 33.63
N ALA A 398 6.73 13.07 34.66
CA ALA A 398 7.96 13.85 34.69
C ALA A 398 8.95 13.52 33.56
N GLY A 399 8.96 12.25 33.09
CA GLY A 399 9.86 11.82 32.01
C GLY A 399 9.62 12.53 30.68
N TRP A 400 8.39 12.91 30.37
CA TRP A 400 8.04 13.62 29.14
C TRP A 400 8.18 15.14 29.23
N GLN A 401 8.43 15.69 30.42
CA GLN A 401 8.46 17.13 30.67
C GLN A 401 9.43 17.91 29.75
N PRO A 402 10.65 17.43 29.46
CA PRO A 402 11.56 18.13 28.54
C PRO A 402 10.95 18.31 27.14
N ALA A 403 10.41 17.23 26.55
CA ALA A 403 9.80 17.27 25.23
C ALA A 403 8.54 18.14 25.19
N ARG A 404 7.71 18.10 26.25
CA ARG A 404 6.49 18.90 26.35
C ARG A 404 6.81 20.40 26.43
N VAL A 405 7.80 20.78 27.22
CA VAL A 405 8.25 22.18 27.33
C VAL A 405 8.83 22.66 26.01
N ALA A 406 9.74 21.90 25.38
CA ALA A 406 10.32 22.26 24.09
C ALA A 406 9.25 22.39 22.99
N CYS A 407 8.28 21.49 22.97
CA CYS A 407 7.18 21.53 22.01
C CYS A 407 6.31 22.79 22.18
N LEU A 408 5.93 23.14 23.42
CA LEU A 408 5.16 24.36 23.68
C LEU A 408 5.95 25.64 23.35
N GLN A 409 7.26 25.66 23.60
CA GLN A 409 8.14 26.80 23.24
C GLN A 409 8.26 26.95 21.71
N ALA A 410 8.38 25.85 20.98
CA ALA A 410 8.39 25.88 19.52
C ALA A 410 7.07 26.43 18.94
N ILE A 411 5.93 26.03 19.51
CA ILE A 411 4.62 26.58 19.14
C ILE A 411 4.50 28.06 19.55
N ALA A 412 5.09 28.47 20.67
CA ALA A 412 5.10 29.88 21.06
C ALA A 412 5.88 30.78 20.06
N ALA A 413 6.88 30.23 19.39
CA ALA A 413 7.58 30.92 18.29
C ALA A 413 6.73 31.05 17.02
N SER A 414 5.73 30.15 16.79
CA SER A 414 4.81 30.11 15.65
C SER A 414 3.37 29.86 16.16
N PRO A 415 2.71 30.86 16.79
CA PRO A 415 1.47 30.65 17.54
C PRO A 415 0.27 30.16 16.70
N GLU A 416 0.30 30.32 15.37
CA GLU A 416 -0.67 29.78 14.44
C GLU A 416 -0.77 28.24 14.53
N THR A 417 0.30 27.58 14.88
CA THR A 417 0.37 26.10 15.03
C THR A 417 -0.54 25.63 16.18
N ALA A 418 -0.74 26.45 17.22
CA ALA A 418 -1.62 26.09 18.34
C ALA A 418 -3.04 25.76 17.90
N VAL A 419 -3.58 26.50 16.91
CA VAL A 419 -4.91 26.23 16.36
C VAL A 419 -4.95 24.87 15.67
N SER A 420 -3.89 24.52 14.92
CA SER A 420 -3.79 23.23 14.24
C SER A 420 -3.71 22.07 15.23
N VAL A 421 -2.92 22.19 16.29
CA VAL A 421 -2.77 21.16 17.34
C VAL A 421 -4.10 20.93 18.07
N LEU A 422 -4.82 22.01 18.42
CA LEU A 422 -6.15 21.90 19.05
C LEU A 422 -7.17 21.27 18.11
N SER A 423 -7.15 21.63 16.82
CA SER A 423 -8.05 21.03 15.82
C SER A 423 -7.78 19.54 15.63
N VAL A 424 -6.51 19.13 15.58
CA VAL A 424 -6.12 17.71 15.52
C VAL A 424 -6.58 16.97 16.77
N HIS A 425 -6.43 17.59 17.95
CA HIS A 425 -6.87 16.99 19.21
C HIS A 425 -8.39 16.75 19.22
N ALA A 426 -9.17 17.71 18.73
CA ALA A 426 -10.61 17.58 18.57
C ALA A 426 -10.97 16.40 17.65
N GLN A 427 -10.36 16.34 16.48
CA GLN A 427 -10.62 15.28 15.49
C GLN A 427 -10.26 13.89 15.99
N VAL A 428 -9.11 13.74 16.67
CA VAL A 428 -8.66 12.46 17.18
C VAL A 428 -9.55 11.92 18.31
N ASN A 429 -10.10 12.82 19.13
CA ASN A 429 -10.94 12.44 20.27
C ASN A 429 -12.45 12.51 19.97
N GLY A 430 -12.85 12.93 18.76
CA GLY A 430 -14.26 13.07 18.40
C GLY A 430 -14.98 14.18 19.18
N CYS A 431 -14.24 15.21 19.62
CA CYS A 431 -14.76 16.34 20.37
C CYS A 431 -15.05 17.54 19.46
N GLU A 432 -15.79 18.52 19.98
CA GLU A 432 -16.02 19.79 19.29
C GLU A 432 -14.72 20.61 19.15
N LEU A 433 -14.67 21.46 18.13
CA LEU A 433 -13.55 22.38 17.94
C LEU A 433 -13.55 23.46 19.02
N PRO A 434 -12.37 24.03 19.40
CA PRO A 434 -12.32 25.11 20.38
C PRO A 434 -13.10 26.33 19.89
N GLU A 435 -13.86 26.94 20.79
CA GLU A 435 -14.58 28.18 20.54
C GLU A 435 -13.68 29.39 20.79
N PHE A 436 -13.91 30.46 20.02
CA PHE A 436 -13.17 31.71 20.13
C PHE A 436 -14.11 32.88 20.25
N THR A 437 -14.06 33.59 21.37
CA THR A 437 -14.66 34.93 21.49
C THR A 437 -13.63 35.96 21.05
N VAL A 438 -14.05 36.93 20.21
CA VAL A 438 -13.16 37.99 19.73
C VAL A 438 -13.86 39.33 19.81
N GLU A 439 -13.25 40.27 20.51
CA GLU A 439 -13.69 41.65 20.62
C GLU A 439 -12.69 42.62 19.96
N ALA A 440 -13.16 43.67 19.35
CA ALA A 440 -12.34 44.74 18.81
C ALA A 440 -12.48 45.99 19.67
N ARG A 441 -11.38 46.64 20.03
CA ARG A 441 -11.35 47.92 20.75
C ARG A 441 -10.49 48.92 19.98
N GLY A 442 -10.97 50.14 19.86
CA GLY A 442 -10.31 51.19 19.07
C GLY A 442 -10.90 51.34 17.67
N GLN A 443 -10.53 52.40 16.97
CA GLN A 443 -11.01 52.69 15.62
C GLN A 443 -9.87 52.72 14.60
N GLY A 444 -10.14 52.21 13.40
CA GLY A 444 -9.22 52.26 12.27
C GLY A 444 -7.93 51.46 12.51
N HIS A 445 -6.78 52.06 12.22
CA HIS A 445 -5.45 51.42 12.28
C HIS A 445 -4.91 51.24 13.72
N ASP A 446 -5.57 51.84 14.73
CA ASP A 446 -5.25 51.64 16.15
C ASP A 446 -6.11 50.58 16.84
N ALA A 447 -6.88 49.80 16.08
CA ALA A 447 -7.72 48.74 16.63
C ALA A 447 -6.87 47.63 17.25
N VAL A 448 -7.16 47.30 18.49
CA VAL A 448 -6.62 46.12 19.20
C VAL A 448 -7.72 45.08 19.29
N PHE A 449 -7.39 43.89 18.91
CA PHE A 449 -8.29 42.73 18.98
C PHE A 449 -7.96 41.94 20.22
N ARG A 450 -8.97 41.58 21.01
CA ARG A 450 -8.87 40.68 22.14
C ARG A 450 -9.57 39.39 21.81
N ALA A 451 -8.97 38.28 22.14
CA ALA A 451 -9.54 36.95 21.92
C ALA A 451 -9.36 36.07 23.15
N GLN A 452 -10.34 35.21 23.38
CA GLN A 452 -10.25 34.14 24.36
C GLN A 452 -10.66 32.84 23.67
N ALA A 453 -9.96 31.76 23.98
CA ALA A 453 -10.24 30.41 23.49
C ALA A 453 -10.79 29.56 24.62
N SER A 454 -11.81 28.76 24.36
CA SER A 454 -12.37 27.79 25.29
C SER A 454 -12.54 26.43 24.63
N TRP A 455 -12.45 25.41 25.44
CA TRP A 455 -12.62 24.00 25.06
C TRP A 455 -13.62 23.35 26.00
N THR A 456 -14.63 22.70 25.43
CA THR A 456 -15.62 21.94 26.19
C THR A 456 -15.44 20.45 25.90
N SER A 457 -15.32 19.63 26.93
CA SER A 457 -15.25 18.18 26.83
C SER A 457 -16.20 17.55 27.87
N GLY A 458 -17.35 17.06 27.43
CA GLY A 458 -18.43 16.67 28.32
C GLY A 458 -18.93 17.86 29.15
N ASP A 459 -18.94 17.72 30.48
CA ASP A 459 -19.37 18.77 31.42
C ASP A 459 -18.23 19.74 31.81
N ASP A 460 -16.99 19.45 31.42
CA ASP A 460 -15.83 20.26 31.77
C ASP A 460 -15.52 21.29 30.68
N GLN A 461 -15.39 22.56 31.09
CA GLN A 461 -14.95 23.65 30.23
C GLN A 461 -13.59 24.18 30.68
N VAL A 462 -12.61 24.15 29.79
CA VAL A 462 -11.28 24.74 29.99
C VAL A 462 -11.18 26.01 29.17
N THR A 463 -10.82 27.13 29.80
CA THR A 463 -10.70 28.42 29.14
C THR A 463 -9.28 28.95 29.28
N GLY A 464 -8.65 29.34 28.15
CA GLY A 464 -7.37 30.03 28.14
C GLY A 464 -7.48 31.48 28.61
N ALA A 465 -6.36 32.13 28.86
CA ALA A 465 -6.35 33.54 29.19
C ALA A 465 -6.77 34.40 27.98
N GLU A 466 -7.41 35.54 28.24
CA GLU A 466 -7.65 36.55 27.22
C GLU A 466 -6.31 37.12 26.71
N ARG A 467 -6.17 37.24 25.38
CA ARG A 467 -4.96 37.74 24.72
C ARG A 467 -5.30 38.80 23.69
N SER A 468 -4.45 39.78 23.59
CA SER A 468 -4.62 40.91 22.66
C SER A 468 -3.53 40.95 21.59
N ALA A 469 -3.89 41.39 20.38
CA ALA A 469 -2.99 41.57 19.26
C ALA A 469 -3.49 42.69 18.33
N SER A 470 -2.60 43.18 17.47
CA SER A 470 -2.94 44.19 16.45
C SER A 470 -3.83 43.65 15.33
N THR A 471 -4.01 42.33 15.23
CA THR A 471 -4.90 41.70 14.25
C THR A 471 -5.81 40.68 14.92
N LYS A 472 -7.03 40.52 14.38
CA LYS A 472 -7.97 39.50 14.82
C LYS A 472 -7.37 38.08 14.79
N LYS A 473 -6.60 37.80 13.75
CA LYS A 473 -5.94 36.48 13.57
C LYS A 473 -4.84 36.28 14.62
N GLY A 474 -4.03 37.31 14.87
CA GLY A 474 -2.97 37.24 15.91
C GLY A 474 -3.55 37.03 17.31
N ALA A 475 -4.63 37.75 17.69
CA ALA A 475 -5.28 37.56 18.98
C ALA A 475 -5.82 36.14 19.15
N ARG A 476 -6.44 35.55 18.11
CA ARG A 476 -6.91 34.17 18.13
C ARG A 476 -5.75 33.16 18.29
N HIS A 477 -4.61 33.39 17.63
CA HIS A 477 -3.44 32.50 17.74
C HIS A 477 -2.87 32.52 19.15
N GLN A 478 -2.74 33.71 19.77
CA GLN A 478 -2.26 33.85 21.15
C GLN A 478 -3.25 33.24 22.17
N ALA A 479 -4.56 33.41 21.95
CA ALA A 479 -5.59 32.79 22.78
C ALA A 479 -5.58 31.26 22.65
N ALA A 480 -5.37 30.71 21.43
CA ALA A 480 -5.20 29.28 21.21
C ALA A 480 -3.95 28.72 21.92
N LEU A 481 -2.84 29.43 21.88
CA LEU A 481 -1.62 29.08 22.57
C LEU A 481 -1.82 29.04 24.10
N SER A 482 -2.52 30.03 24.65
CA SER A 482 -2.88 30.06 26.07
C SER A 482 -3.76 28.88 26.48
N LEU A 483 -4.78 28.55 25.67
CA LEU A 483 -5.63 27.41 25.91
C LEU A 483 -4.83 26.10 25.84
N LEU A 484 -3.94 25.96 24.84
CA LEU A 484 -3.09 24.76 24.67
C LEU A 484 -2.16 24.57 25.87
N ALA A 485 -1.54 25.64 26.35
CA ALA A 485 -0.69 25.60 27.54
C ALA A 485 -1.45 25.14 28.78
N ARG A 486 -2.69 25.63 28.94
CA ARG A 486 -3.56 25.24 30.05
C ARG A 486 -4.02 23.78 29.96
N LEU A 487 -4.39 23.31 28.78
CA LEU A 487 -4.73 21.91 28.54
C LEU A 487 -3.51 20.98 28.76
N ALA A 488 -2.33 21.47 28.45
CA ALA A 488 -1.08 20.75 28.68
C ALA A 488 -0.57 20.86 30.14
N ASP A 489 -1.22 21.59 31.02
CA ASP A 489 -0.74 21.87 32.38
C ASP A 489 0.73 22.39 32.39
N LEU A 490 0.99 23.38 31.55
CA LEU A 490 2.31 24.00 31.41
C LEU A 490 2.18 25.52 31.58
N PRO A 491 3.29 26.23 31.96
CA PRO A 491 3.32 27.67 32.00
C PRO A 491 2.92 28.28 30.66
N ASP A 492 2.02 29.28 30.68
CA ASP A 492 1.50 29.93 29.48
C ASP A 492 2.56 30.85 28.84
N PRO A 493 3.10 30.51 27.65
CA PRO A 493 4.10 31.32 26.95
C PRO A 493 3.46 32.37 26.03
N SER A 494 2.13 32.47 25.98
CA SER A 494 1.42 33.41 25.11
C SER A 494 1.71 34.86 25.52
N ARG A 495 1.74 35.73 24.53
CA ARG A 495 2.06 37.17 24.71
C ARG A 495 0.80 37.99 24.65
N ASP A 496 0.77 39.05 25.47
CA ASP A 496 -0.24 40.07 25.45
C ASP A 496 0.35 41.40 24.93
N LEU A 497 -0.26 42.01 23.96
CA LEU A 497 0.15 43.31 23.43
C LEU A 497 -0.20 44.49 24.38
N ALA A 498 -0.97 44.28 25.43
CA ALA A 498 -1.33 45.30 26.39
C ALA A 498 -0.15 45.86 27.21
N SER A 499 1.01 45.15 27.20
CA SER A 499 2.26 45.59 27.83
C SER A 499 3.26 46.28 26.87
N TRP A 500 2.85 46.54 25.61
CA TRP A 500 3.69 47.31 24.69
C TRP A 500 3.49 48.80 24.95
N ASP A 501 4.33 49.30 25.82
CA ASP A 501 4.47 50.74 26.04
C ASP A 501 4.94 51.40 24.72
N ARG A 502 4.36 52.55 24.36
CA ARG A 502 4.59 53.26 23.11
C ARG A 502 6.01 53.86 22.93
N THR A 503 6.98 53.37 23.68
CA THR A 503 8.36 53.89 23.64
C THR A 503 9.34 52.77 23.38
N GLY A 504 9.28 52.13 22.23
CA GLY A 504 10.26 51.15 21.83
C GLY A 504 10.42 51.10 20.33
N ALA A 505 11.60 51.41 19.83
CA ALA A 505 11.97 51.37 18.43
C ALA A 505 11.55 50.01 17.80
N ALA A 506 11.09 50.07 16.55
CA ALA A 506 10.78 48.91 15.74
C ALA A 506 11.94 47.93 15.78
N PRO A 507 11.71 46.63 16.03
CA PRO A 507 12.78 45.64 15.89
C PRO A 507 13.29 45.67 14.45
N ALA A 508 14.60 45.74 14.30
CA ALA A 508 15.29 45.71 13.03
C ALA A 508 14.73 44.53 12.17
N SER A 509 14.39 44.85 10.93
CA SER A 509 13.89 43.89 9.97
C SER A 509 14.83 42.68 9.92
N LYS A 510 14.38 41.51 10.32
CA LYS A 510 15.05 40.25 10.01
C LYS A 510 15.17 40.19 8.49
N ALA A 511 16.37 40.04 7.99
CA ALA A 511 16.62 39.79 6.58
C ALA A 511 15.70 38.66 6.11
N LEU A 512 14.94 38.90 5.06
CA LEU A 512 14.11 37.91 4.43
C LEU A 512 14.97 36.72 3.98
N PRO A 513 14.55 35.46 4.23
CA PRO A 513 15.19 34.31 3.61
C PRO A 513 15.11 34.42 2.08
N PRO A 514 16.05 33.82 1.34
CA PRO A 514 16.14 33.94 -0.11
C PRO A 514 14.83 33.48 -0.78
N ALA A 515 14.50 34.15 -1.89
CA ALA A 515 13.19 34.12 -2.57
C ALA A 515 12.84 32.78 -3.26
N GLU A 516 13.64 31.74 -3.12
CA GLU A 516 13.50 30.51 -3.90
C GLU A 516 12.46 29.49 -3.39
N ASP A 517 11.97 29.64 -2.14
CA ASP A 517 11.04 28.67 -1.53
C ASP A 517 9.60 29.19 -1.31
N ARG A 518 9.23 30.34 -1.83
CA ARG A 518 7.89 30.92 -1.60
C ARG A 518 7.00 30.79 -2.81
N SER A 519 5.73 30.45 -2.58
CA SER A 519 4.71 30.44 -3.64
C SER A 519 4.58 31.85 -4.27
N PRO A 520 4.60 31.97 -5.61
CA PRO A 520 4.47 33.24 -6.32
C PRO A 520 3.23 34.05 -5.89
N VAL A 521 2.13 33.37 -5.60
CA VAL A 521 0.88 33.99 -5.10
C VAL A 521 1.08 34.64 -3.73
N SER A 522 1.84 33.98 -2.84
CA SER A 522 2.12 34.53 -1.50
C SER A 522 2.99 35.78 -1.57
N VAL A 523 3.96 35.78 -2.48
CA VAL A 523 4.86 36.95 -2.68
C VAL A 523 4.08 38.15 -3.24
N LEU A 524 3.16 37.94 -4.21
CA LEU A 524 2.33 39.01 -4.73
C LEU A 524 1.38 39.60 -3.68
N ASN A 525 0.77 38.76 -2.84
CA ASN A 525 -0.09 39.23 -1.75
C ASN A 525 0.71 40.07 -0.73
N GLU A 526 1.96 39.70 -0.45
CA GLU A 526 2.84 40.46 0.42
C GLU A 526 3.24 41.82 -0.20
N LEU A 527 3.52 41.85 -1.51
CA LEU A 527 3.79 43.08 -2.25
C LEU A 527 2.59 44.02 -2.26
N GLU A 528 1.36 43.50 -2.32
CA GLU A 528 0.15 44.30 -2.19
C GLU A 528 -0.06 44.79 -0.77
N GLN A 529 0.12 43.97 0.26
CA GLN A 529 0.05 44.35 1.67
C GLN A 529 1.08 45.43 2.03
N THR A 530 2.27 45.37 1.44
CA THR A 530 3.32 46.39 1.63
C THR A 530 3.19 47.58 0.70
N ARG A 531 2.10 47.67 -0.10
CA ARG A 531 1.81 48.75 -1.05
C ARG A 531 2.88 48.97 -2.12
N VAL A 532 3.69 47.96 -2.40
CA VAL A 532 4.62 47.97 -3.54
C VAL A 532 3.87 47.84 -4.86
N ILE A 533 2.78 47.07 -4.83
CA ILE A 533 1.79 46.99 -5.88
C ILE A 533 0.38 47.30 -5.29
N THR A 534 -0.58 47.64 -6.14
CA THR A 534 -1.96 47.87 -5.76
C THR A 534 -2.90 47.20 -6.77
N GLY A 535 -4.14 46.91 -6.36
CA GLY A 535 -5.17 46.39 -7.26
C GLY A 535 -4.92 44.97 -7.77
N LEU A 536 -4.24 44.11 -6.98
CA LEU A 536 -3.99 42.72 -7.34
C LEU A 536 -5.29 41.94 -7.53
N THR A 537 -5.48 41.45 -8.75
CA THR A 537 -6.67 40.68 -9.12
C THR A 537 -6.31 39.45 -9.91
N TYR A 538 -7.14 38.42 -9.83
CA TYR A 538 -7.00 37.17 -10.59
C TYR A 538 -8.30 36.87 -11.35
N GLY A 539 -8.28 37.03 -12.67
CA GLY A 539 -9.36 36.59 -13.55
C GLY A 539 -9.16 35.13 -13.95
N MET A 540 -10.19 34.30 -13.82
CA MET A 540 -10.12 32.88 -14.19
C MET A 540 -11.14 32.59 -15.29
N SER A 541 -10.71 31.90 -16.34
CA SER A 541 -11.55 31.32 -17.38
C SER A 541 -11.24 29.85 -17.57
N SER A 542 -12.13 29.10 -18.19
CA SER A 542 -11.90 27.69 -18.51
C SER A 542 -12.46 27.39 -19.91
N ASP A 543 -11.77 26.54 -20.64
CA ASP A 543 -12.11 26.11 -22.00
C ASP A 543 -11.86 24.61 -22.16
N GLY A 544 -12.67 23.96 -23.01
CA GLY A 544 -12.56 22.52 -23.34
C GLY A 544 -13.65 21.65 -22.70
N PRO A 545 -13.83 20.42 -23.22
CA PRO A 545 -14.78 19.44 -22.66
C PRO A 545 -14.32 18.94 -21.28
N GLY A 546 -15.26 18.49 -20.44
CA GLY A 546 -15.07 18.23 -19.01
C GLY A 546 -13.87 17.36 -18.61
N HIS A 547 -13.39 16.48 -19.48
CA HIS A 547 -12.22 15.61 -19.25
C HIS A 547 -10.89 16.16 -19.79
N GLN A 548 -10.93 17.28 -20.52
CA GLN A 548 -9.76 17.99 -21.07
C GLN A 548 -9.83 19.49 -20.79
N MET A 549 -10.42 19.88 -19.67
CA MET A 549 -10.60 21.28 -19.31
C MET A 549 -9.26 21.97 -19.04
N VAL A 550 -8.99 23.07 -19.74
CA VAL A 550 -7.85 23.94 -19.53
C VAL A 550 -8.33 25.20 -18.80
N PHE A 551 -7.68 25.53 -17.72
CA PHE A 551 -7.95 26.74 -16.94
C PHE A 551 -6.92 27.80 -17.31
N SER A 552 -7.37 29.01 -17.67
CA SER A 552 -6.53 30.17 -17.91
C SER A 552 -6.73 31.17 -16.79
N CYS A 553 -5.64 31.64 -16.19
CA CYS A 553 -5.64 32.64 -15.14
C CYS A 553 -4.89 33.90 -15.62
N THR A 554 -5.46 35.06 -15.43
CA THR A 554 -4.80 36.36 -15.65
C THR A 554 -4.64 37.05 -14.30
N ALA A 555 -3.39 37.26 -13.87
CA ALA A 555 -3.03 38.08 -12.71
C ALA A 555 -2.76 39.52 -13.16
N ARG A 556 -3.27 40.53 -12.46
CA ARG A 556 -3.08 41.95 -12.75
C ARG A 556 -2.76 42.71 -11.46
N ALA A 557 -1.89 43.70 -11.57
CA ALA A 557 -1.60 44.63 -10.47
C ALA A 557 -1.07 45.96 -11.05
N ASP A 558 -1.19 47.05 -10.31
CA ASP A 558 -0.64 48.34 -10.64
C ASP A 558 0.61 48.64 -9.80
N MET A 559 1.68 49.12 -10.44
CA MET A 559 2.92 49.50 -9.80
C MET A 559 3.43 50.81 -10.38
N GLY A 560 3.60 51.86 -9.54
CA GLY A 560 4.12 53.16 -9.97
C GLY A 560 3.31 53.84 -11.08
N GLY A 561 1.99 53.59 -11.14
CA GLY A 561 1.09 54.12 -12.17
C GLY A 561 1.02 53.31 -13.48
N GLN A 562 1.75 52.22 -13.56
CA GLN A 562 1.76 51.27 -14.70
C GLN A 562 0.98 50.00 -14.33
N SER A 563 0.05 49.60 -15.20
CA SER A 563 -0.72 48.36 -15.02
C SER A 563 0.05 47.18 -15.65
N LEU A 564 0.36 46.16 -14.84
CA LEU A 564 1.06 44.98 -15.25
C LEU A 564 0.12 43.79 -15.23
N SER A 565 0.28 42.86 -16.20
CA SER A 565 -0.57 41.66 -16.23
C SER A 565 0.14 40.48 -16.86
N ALA A 566 -0.09 39.28 -16.31
CA ALA A 566 0.41 38.03 -16.87
C ALA A 566 -0.71 36.98 -16.92
N THR A 567 -0.73 36.22 -18.01
CA THR A 567 -1.72 35.14 -18.20
C THR A 567 -1.01 33.81 -18.35
N ALA A 568 -1.51 32.78 -17.70
CA ALA A 568 -1.02 31.41 -17.84
C ALA A 568 -2.18 30.40 -17.81
N SER A 569 -1.96 29.29 -18.51
CA SER A 569 -2.96 28.21 -18.61
C SER A 569 -2.40 26.89 -18.07
N ALA A 570 -3.25 26.08 -17.46
CA ALA A 570 -2.91 24.74 -16.95
C ALA A 570 -4.17 23.87 -16.82
N THR A 571 -3.96 22.56 -16.67
CA THR A 571 -5.05 21.60 -16.44
C THR A 571 -5.66 21.67 -15.04
N LYS A 572 -5.04 22.41 -14.11
CA LYS A 572 -5.55 22.65 -12.74
C LYS A 572 -5.64 24.15 -12.46
N LYS A 573 -6.74 24.61 -11.86
CA LYS A 573 -6.96 26.01 -11.47
C LYS A 573 -5.82 26.59 -10.62
N ALA A 574 -5.35 25.83 -9.62
CA ALA A 574 -4.27 26.25 -8.73
C ALA A 574 -2.94 26.46 -9.47
N THR A 575 -2.62 25.57 -10.41
CA THR A 575 -1.40 25.65 -11.25
C THR A 575 -1.46 26.82 -12.21
N ALA A 576 -2.61 27.05 -12.87
CA ALA A 576 -2.82 28.22 -13.73
C ALA A 576 -2.63 29.53 -12.94
N LYS A 577 -3.19 29.61 -11.72
CA LYS A 577 -3.02 30.77 -10.84
C LYS A 577 -1.58 31.00 -10.40
N ALA A 578 -0.86 29.93 -10.04
CA ALA A 578 0.53 30.01 -9.61
C ALA A 578 1.44 30.48 -10.75
N ASN A 579 1.24 29.93 -11.96
CA ASN A 579 2.02 30.30 -13.15
C ASN A 579 1.74 31.75 -13.59
N ALA A 580 0.49 32.22 -13.52
CA ALA A 580 0.15 33.61 -13.81
C ALA A 580 0.77 34.57 -12.78
N ALA A 581 0.79 34.18 -11.51
CA ALA A 581 1.43 34.93 -10.44
C ALA A 581 2.94 35.04 -10.65
N ASP A 582 3.61 33.96 -11.07
CA ASP A 582 5.05 33.94 -11.37
C ASP A 582 5.40 34.84 -12.55
N GLY A 583 4.61 34.79 -13.62
CA GLY A 583 4.75 35.69 -14.77
C GLY A 583 4.59 37.17 -14.38
N LEU A 584 3.63 37.51 -13.51
CA LEU A 584 3.43 38.87 -13.01
C LEU A 584 4.60 39.31 -12.10
N LEU A 585 5.10 38.45 -11.24
CA LEU A 585 6.29 38.72 -10.41
C LEU A 585 7.53 39.02 -11.25
N THR A 586 7.71 38.32 -12.35
CA THR A 586 8.83 38.56 -13.28
C THR A 586 8.72 39.95 -13.91
N GLN A 587 7.53 40.41 -14.30
CA GLN A 587 7.31 41.75 -14.83
C GLN A 587 7.53 42.83 -13.76
N ILE A 588 7.08 42.61 -12.52
CA ILE A 588 7.30 43.51 -11.39
C ILE A 588 8.80 43.68 -11.09
N ARG A 589 9.55 42.58 -11.15
CA ARG A 589 11.04 42.61 -10.95
C ARG A 589 11.74 43.41 -12.05
N ALA A 590 11.35 43.20 -13.30
CA ALA A 590 11.90 43.94 -14.45
C ALA A 590 11.62 45.45 -14.34
N ALA A 591 10.35 45.82 -14.05
CA ALA A 591 9.96 47.21 -13.88
C ALA A 591 10.66 47.92 -12.70
N ARG A 592 11.01 47.19 -11.64
CA ARG A 592 11.82 47.74 -10.51
C ARG A 592 13.28 47.97 -10.90
N THR A 593 13.82 47.15 -11.77
CA THR A 593 15.23 47.31 -12.22
C THR A 593 15.37 48.53 -13.15
N GLU A 594 14.35 48.80 -13.98
CA GLU A 594 14.29 49.97 -14.87
C GLU A 594 14.06 51.30 -14.11
N SER A 595 13.39 51.28 -12.96
CA SER A 595 13.16 52.48 -12.15
C SER A 595 14.34 52.84 -11.24
N HIS A 596 15.38 52.01 -11.16
CA HIS A 596 16.63 52.23 -10.41
C HIS A 596 17.86 52.45 -11.31
N ALA A 597 17.69 52.39 -12.64
CA ALA A 597 18.69 52.78 -13.64
C ALA A 597 18.42 54.19 -14.16
#